data_502f44dd03378d3f6b4702720a692e79
#
_entry.id   502f44dd03378d3f6b4702720a692e79
#
_cell.length_a   1.000
_cell.length_b   1.000
_cell.length_c   1.000
_cell.angle_alpha   90.00
_cell.angle_beta   90.00
_cell.angle_gamma   90.00
#
_symmetry.space_group_name_H-M   'P 1'
#
loop_
_entity.id
_entity.type
_entity.pdbx_description
1 polymer ?
#
loop_
_entity_poly.entity_id
_entity_poly.type
_entity_poly.pdbx_seq_one_letter_code
_entity_poly.pdbx_strand_id
1 'polypeptide(L)'
;RGLGDVYKRQAQGTAFPQFEGSDLEGNPVDNSLFAGNAFTVVNFWFNGCKPCVEELDDLNALNEKVKAQGGEVVGINTETLDGNQQGIDAAKKLLATKGASYRNIYFASGSEAGKFALNIMAFPTTYVFDRDGNVVGQPLLGGIDKEENLAALQKNIDAALAKDNAK
;
A
#
# COMPACT_ATOMS: atom_id res chain seq x y z
N ARG A 1 -13.35 -11.58 19.67
CA ARG A 1 -13.02 -10.51 18.74
C ARG A 1 -12.23 -11.04 17.60
N GLY A 2 -12.52 -10.55 16.44
CA GLY A 2 -11.88 -11.02 15.23
C GLY A 2 -10.66 -10.20 14.82
N LEU A 3 -10.02 -10.67 13.77
CA LEU A 3 -8.88 -10.00 13.14
C LEU A 3 -9.22 -8.55 12.77
N GLY A 4 -10.44 -8.29 12.30
CA GLY A 4 -10.88 -6.95 11.93
C GLY A 4 -10.85 -5.95 13.08
N ASP A 5 -11.16 -6.39 14.30
CA ASP A 5 -11.12 -5.51 15.48
C ASP A 5 -9.70 -5.10 15.84
N VAL A 6 -8.74 -6.01 15.66
CA VAL A 6 -7.32 -5.73 15.88
C VAL A 6 -6.85 -4.67 14.90
N TYR A 7 -7.18 -4.83 13.62
CA TYR A 7 -6.82 -3.85 12.58
C TYR A 7 -7.49 -2.49 12.82
N LYS A 8 -8.74 -2.47 13.27
CA LYS A 8 -9.44 -1.22 13.59
C LYS A 8 -8.67 -0.41 14.64
N ARG A 9 -8.24 -1.07 15.69
CA ARG A 9 -7.50 -0.39 16.77
C ARG A 9 -6.13 0.08 16.30
N GLN A 10 -5.46 -0.73 15.46
CA GLN A 10 -4.16 -0.37 14.91
C GLN A 10 -4.24 0.81 13.96
N ALA A 11 -5.33 0.91 13.20
CA ALA A 11 -5.47 1.94 12.18
C ALA A 11 -5.82 3.31 12.74
N GLN A 12 -6.59 3.37 13.82
CA GLN A 12 -7.04 4.65 14.38
C GLN A 12 -5.86 5.45 14.92
N GLY A 13 -5.64 6.64 14.32
CA GLY A 13 -4.57 7.53 14.71
C GLY A 13 -3.18 7.01 14.37
N THR A 14 -3.08 5.95 13.58
CA THR A 14 -1.80 5.35 13.21
C THR A 14 -1.16 6.11 12.08
N ALA A 15 0.11 6.46 12.25
CA ALA A 15 0.93 7.01 11.18
C ALA A 15 1.81 5.89 10.61
N PHE A 16 2.08 5.97 9.31
CA PHE A 16 3.10 5.10 8.72
C PHE A 16 4.44 5.45 9.36
N PRO A 17 5.21 4.47 9.85
CA PRO A 17 6.49 4.77 10.52
C PRO A 17 7.46 5.51 9.61
N GLN A 18 8.35 6.31 10.20
CA GLN A 18 9.43 6.95 9.45
C GLN A 18 10.33 5.88 8.83
N PHE A 19 10.69 6.06 7.58
CA PHE A 19 11.52 5.08 6.89
C PHE A 19 12.42 5.73 5.84
N GLU A 20 13.48 5.03 5.53
CA GLU A 20 14.33 5.28 4.37
C GLU A 20 14.43 3.96 3.64
N GLY A 21 14.06 3.95 2.38
CA GLY A 21 14.00 2.74 1.59
C GLY A 21 14.29 3.01 0.13
N SER A 22 13.81 2.12 -0.70
CA SER A 22 14.03 2.18 -2.14
C SER A 22 12.82 1.63 -2.87
N ASP A 23 12.62 2.04 -4.11
CA ASP A 23 11.72 1.32 -4.99
C ASP A 23 12.48 0.13 -5.62
N LEU A 24 11.79 -0.68 -6.42
CA LEU A 24 12.40 -1.87 -7.01
C LEU A 24 13.43 -1.54 -8.09
N GLU A 25 13.48 -0.28 -8.54
CA GLU A 25 14.46 0.18 -9.54
C GLU A 25 15.68 0.84 -8.91
N GLY A 26 15.75 0.89 -7.58
CA GLY A 26 16.89 1.47 -6.86
C GLY A 26 16.77 2.95 -6.55
N ASN A 27 15.63 3.57 -6.78
CA ASN A 27 15.43 4.99 -6.47
C ASN A 27 15.09 5.15 -4.98
N PRO A 28 15.75 6.08 -4.26
CA PRO A 28 15.45 6.28 -2.84
C PRO A 28 14.04 6.76 -2.61
N VAL A 29 13.42 6.26 -1.54
CA VAL A 29 12.06 6.63 -1.13
C VAL A 29 12.05 6.78 0.40
N ASP A 30 11.37 7.80 0.88
CA ASP A 30 11.14 8.02 2.31
C ASP A 30 9.72 8.55 2.53
N ASN A 31 9.44 9.06 3.73
CA ASN A 31 8.09 9.55 4.07
C ASN A 31 7.65 10.77 3.27
N SER A 32 8.54 11.43 2.53
CA SER A 32 8.14 12.49 1.61
C SER A 32 7.21 11.99 0.50
N LEU A 33 7.17 10.68 0.31
CA LEU A 33 6.19 10.03 -0.57
C LEU A 33 4.76 10.47 -0.22
N PHE A 34 4.41 10.45 1.06
CA PHE A 34 3.05 10.82 1.50
C PHE A 34 2.81 12.32 1.31
N ALA A 35 3.79 13.15 1.65
CA ALA A 35 3.66 14.60 1.52
C ALA A 35 3.47 15.04 0.08
N GLY A 36 3.96 14.27 -0.87
CA GLY A 36 3.83 14.55 -2.30
C GLY A 36 2.48 14.20 -2.90
N ASN A 37 1.60 13.54 -2.14
CA ASN A 37 0.31 13.06 -2.63
C ASN A 37 -0.82 13.55 -1.72
N ALA A 38 -1.98 13.88 -2.31
CA ALA A 38 -3.18 14.19 -1.52
C ALA A 38 -3.59 12.98 -0.67
N PHE A 39 -3.39 11.79 -1.22
CA PHE A 39 -3.55 10.52 -0.50
C PHE A 39 -2.70 9.45 -1.18
N THR A 40 -2.36 8.39 -0.43
CA THR A 40 -1.60 7.26 -0.96
C THR A 40 -2.31 5.98 -0.58
N VAL A 41 -2.59 5.15 -1.58
CA VAL A 41 -3.17 3.81 -1.39
C VAL A 41 -2.00 2.83 -1.30
N VAL A 42 -1.83 2.18 -0.14
CA VAL A 42 -0.71 1.26 0.08
C VAL A 42 -1.24 -0.17 0.14
N ASN A 43 -0.72 -1.02 -0.73
CA ASN A 43 -1.14 -2.41 -0.86
C ASN A 43 0.00 -3.33 -0.44
N PHE A 44 -0.26 -4.18 0.56
CA PHE A 44 0.70 -5.16 1.05
C PHE A 44 0.44 -6.50 0.39
N TRP A 45 1.49 -7.12 -0.15
CA TRP A 45 1.40 -8.36 -0.90
C TRP A 45 2.68 -9.18 -0.79
N PHE A 46 2.68 -10.38 -1.38
CA PHE A 46 3.90 -11.18 -1.52
C PHE A 46 3.79 -12.06 -2.78
N ASN A 47 4.91 -12.57 -3.24
CA ASN A 47 5.00 -13.24 -4.56
C ASN A 47 4.14 -14.50 -4.65
N GLY A 48 4.05 -15.26 -3.57
CA GLY A 48 3.27 -16.49 -3.54
C GLY A 48 1.78 -16.30 -3.24
N CYS A 49 1.34 -15.07 -3.10
CA CYS A 49 -0.05 -14.75 -2.76
C CYS A 49 -0.89 -14.67 -4.02
N LYS A 50 -1.62 -15.72 -4.34
CA LYS A 50 -2.42 -15.79 -5.56
C LYS A 50 -3.42 -14.63 -5.69
N PRO A 51 -4.28 -14.35 -4.68
CA PRO A 51 -5.22 -13.24 -4.80
C PRO A 51 -4.53 -11.88 -4.91
N CYS A 52 -3.35 -11.71 -4.33
CA CYS A 52 -2.58 -10.49 -4.48
C CYS A 52 -2.14 -10.29 -5.93
N VAL A 53 -1.59 -11.35 -6.53
CA VAL A 53 -1.09 -11.30 -7.91
C VAL A 53 -2.24 -11.07 -8.88
N GLU A 54 -3.38 -11.68 -8.64
CA GLU A 54 -4.56 -11.54 -9.49
C GLU A 54 -5.06 -10.10 -9.59
N GLU A 55 -4.86 -9.27 -8.56
CA GLU A 55 -5.34 -7.89 -8.57
C GLU A 55 -4.31 -6.84 -8.99
N LEU A 56 -3.09 -7.25 -9.37
CA LEU A 56 -2.03 -6.29 -9.74
C LEU A 56 -2.44 -5.38 -10.89
N ASP A 57 -3.14 -5.91 -11.88
CA ASP A 57 -3.65 -5.11 -13.01
C ASP A 57 -4.74 -4.13 -12.57
N ASP A 58 -5.62 -4.55 -11.65
CA ASP A 58 -6.66 -3.67 -11.09
C ASP A 58 -6.04 -2.54 -10.28
N LEU A 59 -4.99 -2.84 -9.51
CA LEU A 59 -4.25 -1.82 -8.76
C LEU A 59 -3.56 -0.84 -9.70
N ASN A 60 -3.05 -1.32 -10.83
CA ASN A 60 -2.44 -0.45 -11.82
C ASN A 60 -3.47 0.49 -12.46
N ALA A 61 -4.63 -0.04 -12.79
CA ALA A 61 -5.73 0.77 -13.33
C ALA A 61 -6.19 1.81 -12.29
N LEU A 62 -6.26 1.41 -11.03
CA LEU A 62 -6.58 2.33 -9.92
C LEU A 62 -5.54 3.44 -9.82
N ASN A 63 -4.25 3.11 -9.96
CA ASN A 63 -3.17 4.10 -9.91
C ASN A 63 -3.36 5.18 -10.98
N GLU A 64 -3.67 4.77 -12.21
CA GLU A 64 -3.93 5.71 -13.29
C GLU A 64 -5.12 6.62 -12.99
N LYS A 65 -6.16 6.05 -12.40
CA LYS A 65 -7.37 6.80 -12.03
C LYS A 65 -7.08 7.81 -10.91
N VAL A 66 -6.40 7.39 -9.85
CA VAL A 66 -6.19 8.25 -8.68
C VAL A 66 -5.14 9.33 -8.92
N LYS A 67 -4.26 9.16 -9.90
CA LYS A 67 -3.30 10.22 -10.29
C LYS A 67 -4.03 11.52 -10.66
N ALA A 68 -5.16 11.42 -11.32
CA ALA A 68 -5.96 12.57 -11.68
C ALA A 68 -6.54 13.29 -10.47
N GLN A 69 -6.58 12.63 -9.31
CA GLN A 69 -7.08 13.17 -8.06
C GLN A 69 -5.96 13.60 -7.11
N GLY A 70 -4.71 13.49 -7.54
CA GLY A 70 -3.54 13.81 -6.72
C GLY A 70 -3.07 12.67 -5.84
N GLY A 71 -3.55 11.45 -6.10
CA GLY A 71 -3.18 10.26 -5.35
C GLY A 71 -2.20 9.36 -6.07
N GLU A 72 -1.76 8.34 -5.37
CA GLU A 72 -0.85 7.33 -5.91
C GLU A 72 -1.14 5.98 -5.25
N VAL A 73 -0.99 4.89 -6.00
CA VAL A 73 -0.98 3.54 -5.46
C VAL A 73 0.47 3.10 -5.30
N VAL A 74 0.80 2.57 -4.12
CA VAL A 74 2.14 2.07 -3.81
C VAL A 74 2.01 0.65 -3.28
N GLY A 75 2.81 -0.26 -3.81
CA GLY A 75 2.87 -1.64 -3.32
C GLY A 75 4.03 -1.83 -2.35
N ILE A 76 3.82 -2.69 -1.37
CA ILE A 76 4.88 -3.15 -0.47
C ILE A 76 4.82 -4.68 -0.47
N ASN A 77 5.81 -5.29 -1.11
CA ASN A 77 5.93 -6.75 -1.18
C ASN A 77 6.84 -7.21 -0.04
N THR A 78 6.32 -8.00 0.88
CA THR A 78 7.08 -8.41 2.07
C THR A 78 8.30 -9.27 1.75
N GLU A 79 8.35 -9.88 0.58
CA GLU A 79 9.52 -10.67 0.17
C GLU A 79 10.65 -9.82 -0.45
N THR A 80 10.41 -8.52 -0.61
CA THR A 80 11.44 -7.59 -1.11
C THR A 80 12.13 -6.82 0.01
N LEU A 81 11.70 -6.99 1.25
CA LEU A 81 12.33 -6.33 2.41
C LEU A 81 13.82 -6.66 2.46
N ASP A 82 14.60 -5.74 2.98
CA ASP A 82 16.09 -5.83 3.03
C ASP A 82 16.74 -5.81 1.64
N GLY A 83 15.99 -5.50 0.60
CA GLY A 83 16.52 -5.54 -0.77
C GLY A 83 16.81 -6.96 -1.25
N ASN A 84 16.07 -7.95 -0.74
CA ASN A 84 16.26 -9.34 -1.13
C ASN A 84 16.12 -9.48 -2.64
N GLN A 85 17.23 -9.79 -3.32
CA GLN A 85 17.27 -9.75 -4.78
C GLN A 85 16.37 -10.80 -5.43
N GLN A 86 16.27 -12.00 -4.86
CA GLN A 86 15.37 -13.03 -5.38
C GLN A 86 13.92 -12.58 -5.28
N GLY A 87 13.55 -11.97 -4.15
CA GLY A 87 12.20 -11.44 -3.96
C GLY A 87 11.89 -10.30 -4.91
N ILE A 88 12.84 -9.40 -5.12
CA ILE A 88 12.70 -8.28 -6.06
C ILE A 88 12.54 -8.79 -7.50
N ASP A 89 13.39 -9.72 -7.92
CA ASP A 89 13.33 -10.26 -9.29
C ASP A 89 11.99 -10.94 -9.54
N ALA A 90 11.51 -11.73 -8.59
CA ALA A 90 10.21 -12.40 -8.70
C ALA A 90 9.06 -11.38 -8.73
N ALA A 91 9.11 -10.37 -7.87
CA ALA A 91 8.09 -9.31 -7.84
C ALA A 91 8.05 -8.55 -9.16
N LYS A 92 9.19 -8.16 -9.69
CA LYS A 92 9.28 -7.43 -10.97
C LYS A 92 8.71 -8.26 -12.12
N LYS A 93 8.96 -9.56 -12.13
CA LYS A 93 8.43 -10.46 -13.15
C LYS A 93 6.91 -10.54 -13.08
N LEU A 94 6.35 -10.67 -11.88
CA LEU A 94 4.90 -10.73 -11.68
C LEU A 94 4.25 -9.41 -12.11
N LEU A 95 4.82 -8.28 -11.69
CA LEU A 95 4.31 -6.96 -12.06
C LEU A 95 4.32 -6.77 -13.58
N ALA A 96 5.43 -7.14 -14.23
CA ALA A 96 5.54 -7.04 -15.69
C ALA A 96 4.51 -7.91 -16.40
N THR A 97 4.31 -9.13 -15.94
CA THR A 97 3.33 -10.07 -16.52
C THR A 97 1.92 -9.50 -16.43
N LYS A 98 1.60 -8.80 -15.36
CA LYS A 98 0.29 -8.20 -15.15
C LYS A 98 0.17 -6.78 -15.71
N GLY A 99 1.22 -6.27 -16.35
CA GLY A 99 1.23 -4.92 -16.89
C GLY A 99 1.15 -3.83 -15.82
N ALA A 100 1.64 -4.11 -14.63
CA ALA A 100 1.58 -3.19 -13.50
C ALA A 100 2.89 -2.41 -13.38
N SER A 101 2.80 -1.08 -13.41
CA SER A 101 3.98 -0.19 -13.35
C SER A 101 3.95 0.78 -12.17
N TYR A 102 2.95 0.70 -11.30
CA TYR A 102 2.91 1.55 -10.10
C TYR A 102 4.07 1.20 -9.19
N ARG A 103 4.50 2.19 -8.39
CA ARG A 103 5.68 2.05 -7.53
C ARG A 103 5.49 0.97 -6.48
N ASN A 104 6.50 0.10 -6.34
CA ASN A 104 6.63 -0.84 -5.22
C ASN A 104 7.91 -0.46 -4.48
N ILE A 105 7.84 -0.45 -3.15
CA ILE A 105 8.94 0.01 -2.31
C ILE A 105 9.32 -1.04 -1.28
N TYR A 106 10.55 -0.95 -0.78
CA TYR A 106 11.01 -1.78 0.34
C TYR A 106 11.89 -0.97 1.27
N PHE A 107 12.14 -1.54 2.43
CA PHE A 107 12.96 -0.98 3.50
C PHE A 107 13.48 -2.16 4.33
N ALA A 108 14.27 -1.86 5.36
CA ALA A 108 14.83 -2.89 6.22
C ALA A 108 13.73 -3.58 7.04
N SER A 109 13.79 -4.90 7.11
CA SER A 109 12.81 -5.70 7.86
C SER A 109 12.84 -5.39 9.36
N GLY A 110 14.00 -5.02 9.90
CA GLY A 110 14.16 -4.67 11.30
C GLY A 110 13.78 -3.24 11.66
N SER A 111 13.48 -2.40 10.67
CA SER A 111 13.02 -1.03 10.91
C SER A 111 11.58 -1.02 11.42
N GLU A 112 11.11 0.12 11.93
CA GLU A 112 9.71 0.25 12.36
C GLU A 112 8.74 0.04 11.20
N ALA A 113 9.08 0.52 10.01
CA ALA A 113 8.27 0.25 8.81
C ALA A 113 8.30 -1.23 8.45
N GLY A 114 9.45 -1.89 8.60
CA GLY A 114 9.57 -3.33 8.38
C GLY A 114 8.69 -4.13 9.33
N LYS A 115 8.67 -3.73 10.60
CA LYS A 115 7.80 -4.36 11.60
C LYS A 115 6.33 -4.16 11.27
N PHE A 116 5.96 -2.97 10.80
CA PHE A 116 4.60 -2.69 10.35
C PHE A 116 4.21 -3.65 9.22
N ALA A 117 5.06 -3.80 8.22
CA ALA A 117 4.81 -4.70 7.08
C ALA A 117 4.72 -6.16 7.51
N LEU A 118 5.61 -6.59 8.41
CA LEU A 118 5.64 -7.97 8.87
C LEU A 118 4.51 -8.32 9.85
N ASN A 119 3.84 -7.31 10.40
CA ASN A 119 2.67 -7.51 11.26
C ASN A 119 1.36 -7.62 10.47
N ILE A 120 1.39 -7.45 9.16
CA ILE A 120 0.22 -7.67 8.31
C ILE A 120 -0.13 -9.17 8.39
N MET A 121 -1.36 -9.47 8.76
CA MET A 121 -1.79 -10.84 9.06
C MET A 121 -2.66 -11.46 7.99
N ALA A 122 -3.10 -10.67 7.02
CA ALA A 122 -3.90 -11.15 5.89
C ALA A 122 -3.43 -10.46 4.61
N PHE A 123 -3.43 -11.19 3.50
CA PHE A 123 -2.99 -10.66 2.22
C PHE A 123 -4.01 -10.94 1.12
N PRO A 124 -4.25 -9.96 0.24
CA PRO A 124 -3.73 -8.61 0.30
C PRO A 124 -4.41 -7.77 1.38
N THR A 125 -3.72 -6.76 1.89
CA THR A 125 -4.30 -5.73 2.77
C THR A 125 -3.99 -4.37 2.17
N THR A 126 -4.99 -3.49 2.11
CA THR A 126 -4.87 -2.18 1.49
C THR A 126 -5.26 -1.09 2.46
N TYR A 127 -4.37 -0.09 2.61
CA TYR A 127 -4.56 1.08 3.45
C TYR A 127 -4.69 2.33 2.60
N VAL A 128 -5.38 3.34 3.11
CA VAL A 128 -5.32 4.70 2.58
C VAL A 128 -4.62 5.58 3.62
N PHE A 129 -3.61 6.33 3.19
CA PHE A 129 -2.89 7.30 4.03
C PHE A 129 -3.13 8.69 3.49
N ASP A 130 -3.20 9.67 4.40
CA ASP A 130 -3.31 11.07 4.03
C ASP A 130 -1.92 11.68 3.75
N ARG A 131 -1.89 12.97 3.45
CA ARG A 131 -0.65 13.71 3.14
C ARG A 131 0.34 13.70 4.30
N ASP A 132 -0.15 13.58 5.53
CA ASP A 132 0.70 13.53 6.71
C ASP A 132 1.17 12.10 7.04
N GLY A 133 0.76 11.11 6.24
CA GLY A 133 1.10 9.72 6.47
C GLY A 133 0.24 9.03 7.52
N ASN A 134 -0.90 9.62 7.86
CA ASN A 134 -1.84 9.01 8.82
C ASN A 134 -2.86 8.14 8.09
N VAL A 135 -3.23 7.02 8.73
CA VAL A 135 -4.24 6.11 8.17
C VAL A 135 -5.60 6.81 8.11
N VAL A 136 -6.28 6.67 6.99
CA VAL A 136 -7.64 7.15 6.79
C VAL A 136 -8.57 5.96 6.63
N GLY A 137 -9.55 5.83 7.54
CA GLY A 137 -10.50 4.73 7.53
C GLY A 137 -9.90 3.41 8.00
N GLN A 138 -10.59 2.33 7.70
CA GLN A 138 -10.17 0.99 8.10
C GLN A 138 -9.32 0.35 6.99
N PRO A 139 -8.31 -0.45 7.34
CA PRO A 139 -7.62 -1.23 6.32
C PRO A 139 -8.59 -2.23 5.70
N LEU A 140 -8.40 -2.50 4.41
CA LEU A 140 -9.24 -3.40 3.65
C LEU A 140 -8.56 -4.76 3.58
N LEU A 141 -9.21 -5.78 4.11
CA LEU A 141 -8.71 -7.15 4.10
C LEU A 141 -9.26 -7.87 2.89
N GLY A 142 -8.37 -8.40 2.06
CA GLY A 142 -8.74 -9.05 0.81
C GLY A 142 -8.64 -8.10 -0.38
N GLY A 143 -8.96 -8.63 -1.56
CA GLY A 143 -8.76 -7.91 -2.82
C GLY A 143 -9.72 -6.75 -3.05
N ILE A 144 -9.25 -5.75 -3.77
CA ILE A 144 -10.09 -4.62 -4.21
C ILE A 144 -10.99 -5.03 -5.39
N ASP A 145 -10.79 -6.22 -5.93
CA ASP A 145 -11.67 -6.80 -6.93
C ASP A 145 -13.03 -7.21 -6.34
N LYS A 146 -13.11 -7.27 -5.02
CA LYS A 146 -14.39 -7.47 -4.34
C LYS A 146 -15.13 -6.16 -4.25
N GLU A 147 -16.40 -6.18 -4.65
CA GLU A 147 -17.24 -4.98 -4.73
C GLU A 147 -17.30 -4.22 -3.42
N GLU A 148 -17.47 -4.91 -2.30
CA GLU A 148 -17.54 -4.31 -0.98
C GLU A 148 -16.23 -3.63 -0.57
N ASN A 149 -15.08 -4.23 -0.94
CA ASN A 149 -13.78 -3.65 -0.66
C ASN A 149 -13.52 -2.43 -1.53
N LEU A 150 -13.90 -2.49 -2.79
CA LEU A 150 -13.76 -1.35 -3.69
C LEU A 150 -14.59 -0.16 -3.22
N ALA A 151 -15.82 -0.41 -2.75
CA ALA A 151 -16.67 0.64 -2.20
C ALA A 151 -16.08 1.26 -0.93
N ALA A 152 -15.54 0.42 -0.04
CA ALA A 152 -14.89 0.89 1.19
C ALA A 152 -13.62 1.68 0.87
N LEU A 153 -12.85 1.24 -0.12
CA LEU A 153 -11.66 1.95 -0.58
C LEU A 153 -12.04 3.35 -1.09
N GLN A 154 -13.06 3.44 -1.92
CA GLN A 154 -13.53 4.73 -2.45
C GLN A 154 -13.96 5.66 -1.32
N LYS A 155 -14.63 5.14 -0.31
CA LYS A 155 -15.04 5.92 0.86
C LYS A 155 -13.82 6.47 1.60
N ASN A 156 -12.78 5.67 1.77
CA ASN A 156 -11.56 6.11 2.43
C ASN A 156 -10.82 7.16 1.60
N ILE A 157 -10.78 6.99 0.29
CA ILE A 157 -10.20 7.98 -0.63
C ILE A 157 -10.95 9.30 -0.54
N ASP A 158 -12.27 9.25 -0.57
CA ASP A 158 -13.11 10.45 -0.48
C ASP A 158 -12.87 11.20 0.84
N ALA A 159 -12.73 10.45 1.93
CA ALA A 159 -12.43 11.03 3.25
C ALA A 159 -11.05 11.70 3.27
N ALA A 160 -10.04 11.06 2.66
CA ALA A 160 -8.70 11.62 2.58
C ALA A 160 -8.67 12.89 1.74
N LEU A 161 -9.39 12.91 0.61
CA LEU A 161 -9.50 14.09 -0.23
C LEU A 161 -10.22 15.24 0.47
N ALA A 162 -11.30 14.95 1.19
CA ALA A 162 -12.02 15.97 1.96
C ALA A 162 -11.11 16.59 3.02
N LYS A 163 -10.32 15.77 3.69
CA LYS A 163 -9.35 16.22 4.69
C LYS A 163 -8.27 17.09 4.07
N ASP A 164 -7.76 16.69 2.92
CA ASP A 164 -6.71 17.44 2.21
C ASP A 164 -7.24 18.79 1.73
N ASN A 165 -8.45 18.82 1.21
CA ASN A 165 -9.07 20.05 0.71
C ASN A 165 -9.42 21.04 1.82
N ALA A 166 -9.52 20.57 3.08
CA ALA A 166 -9.82 21.42 4.23
C ALA A 166 -8.59 22.14 4.78
N LYS A 167 -7.39 21.83 4.28
CA LYS A 167 -6.14 22.45 4.74
C LYS A 167 -5.91 23.83 4.11
#